data_3b56c06b6ee08812684fc227f589fa93
#
_entry.id   3b56c06b6ee08812684fc227f589fa93
#
_cell.length_a   1.000
_cell.length_b   1.000
_cell.length_c   1.000
_cell.angle_alpha   90.00
_cell.angle_beta   90.00
_cell.angle_gamma   90.00
#
_symmetry.space_group_name_H-M   'P 1'
#
loop_
_entity.id
_entity.type
_entity.pdbx_description
1 polymer ?
#
loop_
_entity_poly.entity_id
_entity_poly.type
_entity_poly.pdbx_seq_one_letter_code
_entity_poly.pdbx_strand_id
1 'polypeptide(L)'
;MVELVRTGVDGLDEVLNGGIARNATVLIGGNPGTGKSILSMQYLYEGVREYDERGIYLSFEETADDIAQAAESIGFDEWRDLVDRGEIVVYDKRDLLEADDFSATFDKVLEYVAVEGYARLVMDSFTMFSMFFETERERRTYLLRFVDILKESGLTSLLIAEQGAIFPETEIDLENFLTDGNIYLAQIPTNADVNRYVWVAKMRKQNFDNEVFPMDIGQGGISVYNDAAGFSLMESSDGWERDGGGPF
;
A
#
# COMPACT_ATOMS: atom_id res chain seq x y z
N MET A 1 12.85 22.26 2.66
CA MET A 1 12.85 20.81 2.91
C MET A 1 11.46 20.32 2.55
N VAL A 2 11.35 19.13 1.98
CA VAL A 2 10.04 18.50 1.72
C VAL A 2 9.48 18.08 3.07
N GLU A 3 8.22 18.36 3.32
CA GLU A 3 7.51 17.87 4.50
C GLU A 3 7.21 16.39 4.31
N LEU A 4 7.48 15.57 5.32
CA LEU A 4 7.28 14.12 5.29
C LEU A 4 6.12 13.72 6.22
N VAL A 5 5.32 12.77 5.76
CA VAL A 5 4.24 12.13 6.52
C VAL A 5 4.76 10.78 6.99
N ARG A 6 4.77 10.56 8.28
CA ARG A 6 5.15 9.29 8.87
C ARG A 6 4.15 8.20 8.49
N THR A 7 4.64 7.02 8.16
CA THR A 7 3.77 5.88 7.83
C THR A 7 3.13 5.27 9.08
N GLY A 8 3.79 5.37 10.22
CA GLY A 8 3.41 4.68 11.45
C GLY A 8 3.76 3.19 11.42
N VAL A 9 4.57 2.76 10.45
CA VAL A 9 5.07 1.38 10.34
C VAL A 9 6.49 1.37 10.87
N ASP A 10 6.72 0.59 11.92
CA ASP A 10 8.03 0.46 12.56
C ASP A 10 9.11 0.06 11.54
N GLY A 11 10.21 0.79 11.53
CA GLY A 11 11.34 0.57 10.63
C GLY A 11 11.13 1.06 9.18
N LEU A 12 9.90 1.17 8.70
CA LEU A 12 9.64 1.65 7.33
C LEU A 12 9.93 3.16 7.20
N ASP A 13 9.60 3.93 8.22
CA ASP A 13 9.90 5.37 8.22
C ASP A 13 11.41 5.65 8.18
N GLU A 14 12.22 4.79 8.79
CA GLU A 14 13.68 4.85 8.73
C GLU A 14 14.16 4.55 7.31
N VAL A 15 13.67 3.48 6.67
CA VAL A 15 13.96 3.13 5.25
C VAL A 15 13.60 4.28 4.31
N LEU A 16 12.51 4.99 4.60
CA LEU A 16 12.04 6.16 3.86
C LEU A 16 12.73 7.47 4.26
N ASN A 17 13.72 7.42 5.17
CA ASN A 17 14.41 8.60 5.69
C ASN A 17 13.45 9.64 6.31
N GLY A 18 12.42 9.16 7.01
CA GLY A 18 11.49 9.97 7.79
C GLY A 18 10.02 9.89 7.38
N GLY A 19 9.67 9.09 6.39
CA GLY A 19 8.28 8.90 5.92
C GLY A 19 8.08 9.20 4.44
N ILE A 20 6.86 9.43 4.03
CA ILE A 20 6.44 9.72 2.64
C ILE A 20 6.32 11.23 2.44
N ALA A 21 6.77 11.75 1.29
CA ALA A 21 6.59 13.16 0.96
C ALA A 21 5.11 13.54 1.00
N ARG A 22 4.76 14.65 1.68
CA ARG A 22 3.37 15.11 1.77
C ARG A 22 2.78 15.32 0.38
N ASN A 23 1.53 14.95 0.21
CA ASN A 23 0.78 14.96 -1.05
C ASN A 23 1.39 14.03 -2.13
N ALA A 24 2.20 13.06 -1.74
CA ALA A 24 2.66 12.04 -2.67
C ALA A 24 1.63 10.90 -2.79
N THR A 25 1.56 10.32 -3.97
CA THR A 25 0.82 9.08 -4.23
C THR A 25 1.82 7.94 -4.35
N VAL A 26 1.69 6.94 -3.48
CA VAL A 26 2.60 5.79 -3.40
C VAL A 26 1.86 4.50 -3.73
N LEU A 27 2.42 3.71 -4.63
CA LEU A 27 1.94 2.37 -4.95
C LEU A 27 2.52 1.37 -3.94
N ILE A 28 1.66 0.53 -3.38
CA ILE A 28 2.04 -0.62 -2.57
C ILE A 28 1.74 -1.88 -3.38
N GLY A 29 2.78 -2.47 -3.95
CA GLY A 29 2.67 -3.66 -4.79
C GLY A 29 3.02 -4.95 -4.04
N GLY A 30 2.49 -6.07 -4.52
CA GLY A 30 2.84 -7.40 -4.00
C GLY A 30 1.77 -8.44 -4.27
N ASN A 31 2.14 -9.71 -4.13
CA ASN A 31 1.22 -10.84 -4.27
C ASN A 31 0.16 -10.86 -3.16
N PRO A 32 -0.96 -11.57 -3.34
CA PRO A 32 -1.90 -11.83 -2.25
C PRO A 32 -1.21 -12.43 -1.01
N GLY A 33 -1.62 -11.97 0.19
CA GLY A 33 -1.09 -12.47 1.46
C GLY A 33 0.24 -11.85 1.92
N THR A 34 0.81 -10.87 1.19
CA THR A 34 2.07 -10.22 1.58
C THR A 34 1.91 -9.16 2.68
N GLY A 35 0.68 -8.75 3.02
CA GLY A 35 0.40 -7.78 4.08
C GLY A 35 0.03 -6.38 3.61
N LYS A 36 -0.28 -6.18 2.32
CA LYS A 36 -0.63 -4.86 1.76
C LYS A 36 -1.79 -4.18 2.50
N SER A 37 -2.90 -4.89 2.70
CA SER A 37 -4.07 -4.36 3.42
C SER A 37 -3.76 -4.07 4.89
N ILE A 38 -2.90 -4.88 5.53
CA ILE A 38 -2.43 -4.63 6.90
C ILE A 38 -1.63 -3.33 6.97
N LEU A 39 -0.67 -3.13 6.05
CA LEU A 39 0.09 -1.89 5.95
C LEU A 39 -0.84 -0.69 5.78
N SER A 40 -1.88 -0.85 4.95
CA SER A 40 -2.86 0.21 4.68
C SER A 40 -3.70 0.57 5.90
N MET A 41 -4.17 -0.44 6.63
CA MET A 41 -4.89 -0.22 7.88
C MET A 41 -3.99 0.45 8.94
N GLN A 42 -2.76 -0.03 9.10
CA GLN A 42 -1.78 0.56 10.02
C GLN A 42 -1.48 2.01 9.69
N TYR A 43 -1.29 2.33 8.39
CA TYR A 43 -1.04 3.70 7.92
C TYR A 43 -2.16 4.67 8.34
N LEU A 44 -3.43 4.27 8.25
CA LEU A 44 -4.55 5.11 8.67
C LEU A 44 -4.69 5.13 10.20
N TYR A 45 -4.59 3.98 10.85
CA TYR A 45 -4.75 3.82 12.29
C TYR A 45 -3.73 4.65 13.06
N GLU A 46 -2.45 4.48 12.75
CA GLU A 46 -1.38 5.25 13.38
C GLU A 46 -1.41 6.72 12.93
N GLY A 47 -1.89 6.99 11.73
CA GLY A 47 -2.11 8.34 11.23
C GLY A 47 -2.99 9.17 12.14
N VAL A 48 -4.10 8.61 12.58
CA VAL A 48 -4.99 9.28 13.53
C VAL A 48 -4.38 9.32 14.93
N ARG A 49 -3.89 8.19 15.42
CA ARG A 49 -3.48 8.07 16.83
C ARG A 49 -2.23 8.85 17.17
N GLU A 50 -1.24 8.82 16.30
CA GLU A 50 0.09 9.39 16.61
C GLU A 50 0.29 10.77 15.97
N TYR A 51 -0.45 11.09 14.90
CA TYR A 51 -0.18 12.29 14.10
C TYR A 51 -1.39 13.23 13.93
N ASP A 52 -2.56 12.89 14.49
CA ASP A 52 -3.81 13.67 14.37
C ASP A 52 -4.19 13.90 12.90
N GLU A 53 -3.90 12.92 12.03
CA GLU A 53 -4.16 12.97 10.59
C GLU A 53 -5.32 12.03 10.24
N ARG A 54 -6.50 12.62 9.94
CA ARG A 54 -7.71 11.88 9.54
C ARG A 54 -7.50 11.17 8.20
N GLY A 55 -8.14 10.00 8.05
CA GLY A 55 -7.91 9.15 6.90
C GLY A 55 -9.16 8.60 6.24
N ILE A 56 -9.00 8.15 4.99
CA ILE A 56 -10.04 7.54 4.19
C ILE A 56 -9.56 6.20 3.65
N TYR A 57 -10.41 5.19 3.78
CA TYR A 57 -10.23 3.88 3.18
C TYR A 57 -11.27 3.67 2.08
N LEU A 58 -10.82 3.53 0.84
CA LEU A 58 -11.65 3.15 -0.30
C LEU A 58 -11.43 1.66 -0.57
N SER A 59 -12.44 0.82 -0.30
CA SER A 59 -12.37 -0.62 -0.49
C SER A 59 -13.25 -1.10 -1.63
N PHE A 60 -12.63 -1.77 -2.61
CA PHE A 60 -13.35 -2.39 -3.74
C PHE A 60 -13.60 -3.89 -3.54
N GLU A 61 -12.99 -4.50 -2.52
CA GLU A 61 -13.06 -5.96 -2.31
C GLU A 61 -13.79 -6.35 -1.03
N GLU A 62 -13.56 -5.61 0.05
CA GLU A 62 -14.07 -5.94 1.38
C GLU A 62 -15.14 -4.95 1.84
N THR A 63 -15.98 -5.39 2.78
CA THR A 63 -16.94 -4.51 3.46
C THR A 63 -16.27 -3.79 4.63
N ALA A 64 -16.84 -2.67 5.07
CA ALA A 64 -16.34 -1.93 6.23
C ALA A 64 -16.27 -2.81 7.49
N ASP A 65 -17.18 -3.77 7.64
CA ASP A 65 -17.19 -4.69 8.78
C ASP A 65 -16.07 -5.74 8.69
N ASP A 66 -15.80 -6.27 7.49
CA ASP A 66 -14.67 -7.20 7.26
C ASP A 66 -13.33 -6.51 7.58
N ILE A 67 -13.15 -5.26 7.11
CA ILE A 67 -11.95 -4.45 7.39
C ILE A 67 -11.80 -4.22 8.89
N ALA A 68 -12.88 -3.86 9.58
CA ALA A 68 -12.84 -3.63 11.02
C ALA A 68 -12.48 -4.91 11.80
N GLN A 69 -13.03 -6.06 11.41
CA GLN A 69 -12.64 -7.35 12.00
C GLN A 69 -11.17 -7.69 11.76
N ALA A 70 -10.68 -7.45 10.55
CA ALA A 70 -9.28 -7.66 10.21
C ALA A 70 -8.37 -6.76 11.05
N ALA A 71 -8.69 -5.47 11.18
CA ALA A 71 -7.95 -4.49 11.97
C ALA A 71 -7.89 -4.91 13.46
N GLU A 72 -9.03 -5.24 14.06
CA GLU A 72 -9.11 -5.69 15.46
C GLU A 72 -8.32 -6.98 15.69
N SER A 73 -8.31 -7.91 14.72
CA SER A 73 -7.60 -9.18 14.84
C SER A 73 -6.08 -9.04 14.95
N ILE A 74 -5.53 -7.94 14.46
CA ILE A 74 -4.09 -7.63 14.50
C ILE A 74 -3.73 -6.58 15.54
N GLY A 75 -4.69 -6.20 16.41
CA GLY A 75 -4.46 -5.34 17.57
C GLY A 75 -4.77 -3.86 17.34
N PHE A 76 -5.47 -3.50 16.27
CA PHE A 76 -5.99 -2.15 16.08
C PHE A 76 -7.36 -2.00 16.77
N ASP A 77 -7.37 -2.17 18.08
CA ASP A 77 -8.59 -2.33 18.90
C ASP A 77 -9.53 -1.10 18.85
N GLU A 78 -9.01 0.09 18.58
CA GLU A 78 -9.80 1.33 18.48
C GLU A 78 -10.34 1.60 17.08
N TRP A 79 -10.14 0.69 16.11
CA TRP A 79 -10.53 0.93 14.71
C TRP A 79 -11.99 1.35 14.56
N ARG A 80 -12.93 0.62 15.17
CA ARG A 80 -14.37 0.96 15.11
C ARG A 80 -14.67 2.31 15.75
N ASP A 81 -14.04 2.61 16.88
CA ASP A 81 -14.22 3.90 17.55
C ASP A 81 -13.73 5.07 16.67
N LEU A 82 -12.61 4.90 15.96
CA LEU A 82 -12.10 5.90 15.01
C LEU A 82 -13.05 6.10 13.82
N VAL A 83 -13.65 5.02 13.33
CA VAL A 83 -14.68 5.08 12.26
C VAL A 83 -15.95 5.77 12.77
N ASP A 84 -16.44 5.42 13.95
CA ASP A 84 -17.65 6.01 14.54
C ASP A 84 -17.49 7.51 14.82
N ARG A 85 -16.27 7.97 15.14
CA ARG A 85 -15.96 9.40 15.30
C ARG A 85 -15.69 10.12 13.97
N GLY A 86 -15.67 9.41 12.86
CA GLY A 86 -15.36 9.96 11.53
C GLY A 86 -13.90 10.42 11.36
N GLU A 87 -13.00 9.90 12.19
CA GLU A 87 -11.55 10.14 12.04
C GLU A 87 -10.95 9.23 10.98
N ILE A 88 -11.52 8.03 10.81
CA ILE A 88 -11.34 7.19 9.63
C ILE A 88 -12.71 7.03 8.97
N VAL A 89 -12.79 7.28 7.67
CA VAL A 89 -14.00 7.01 6.87
C VAL A 89 -13.72 5.86 5.92
N VAL A 90 -14.61 4.89 5.90
CA VAL A 90 -14.53 3.73 5.01
C VAL A 90 -15.66 3.82 3.99
N TYR A 91 -15.30 3.90 2.70
CA TYR A 91 -16.22 3.67 1.59
C TYR A 91 -15.95 2.26 1.07
N ASP A 92 -16.89 1.38 1.27
CA ASP A 92 -16.73 -0.02 0.90
C ASP A 92 -17.33 -0.33 -0.49
N LYS A 93 -17.17 -1.58 -0.91
CA LYS A 93 -17.65 -2.04 -2.22
C LYS A 93 -19.16 -1.81 -2.44
N ARG A 94 -19.97 -1.74 -1.38
CA ARG A 94 -21.40 -1.48 -1.50
C ARG A 94 -21.65 -0.03 -1.86
N ASP A 95 -20.90 0.89 -1.26
CA ASP A 95 -20.99 2.32 -1.54
C ASP A 95 -20.49 2.66 -2.94
N LEU A 96 -19.42 1.97 -3.37
CA LEU A 96 -18.70 2.29 -4.60
C LEU A 96 -19.22 1.55 -5.83
N LEU A 97 -19.67 0.28 -5.70
CA LEU A 97 -20.01 -0.60 -6.82
C LEU A 97 -21.50 -0.73 -7.10
N GLU A 98 -22.37 -0.46 -6.13
CA GLU A 98 -23.82 -0.54 -6.32
C GLU A 98 -24.43 0.74 -6.93
N ALA A 99 -23.61 1.77 -7.17
CA ALA A 99 -24.04 2.99 -7.82
C ALA A 99 -24.25 2.79 -9.32
N ASP A 100 -25.32 3.31 -9.88
CA ASP A 100 -25.63 3.26 -11.31
C ASP A 100 -24.56 3.92 -12.20
N ASP A 101 -23.80 4.87 -11.63
CA ASP A 101 -22.68 5.55 -12.28
C ASP A 101 -21.49 5.60 -11.32
N PHE A 102 -20.57 4.66 -11.50
CA PHE A 102 -19.34 4.55 -10.72
C PHE A 102 -18.51 5.81 -10.79
N SER A 103 -18.29 6.38 -11.99
CA SER A 103 -17.47 7.56 -12.18
C SER A 103 -18.02 8.76 -11.41
N ALA A 104 -19.31 9.02 -11.51
CA ALA A 104 -19.96 10.12 -10.81
C ALA A 104 -19.95 9.94 -9.28
N THR A 105 -20.08 8.70 -8.80
CA THR A 105 -19.99 8.40 -7.37
C THR A 105 -18.59 8.60 -6.84
N PHE A 106 -17.61 8.12 -7.57
CA PHE A 106 -16.21 8.26 -7.21
C PHE A 106 -15.75 9.73 -7.21
N ASP A 107 -16.16 10.51 -8.23
CA ASP A 107 -15.89 11.95 -8.27
C ASP A 107 -16.48 12.68 -7.06
N LYS A 108 -17.70 12.32 -6.61
CA LYS A 108 -18.30 12.89 -5.39
C LYS A 108 -17.54 12.52 -4.11
N VAL A 109 -17.07 11.27 -4.00
CA VAL A 109 -16.22 10.86 -2.87
C VAL A 109 -14.96 11.73 -2.82
N LEU A 110 -14.30 11.94 -3.96
CA LEU A 110 -13.11 12.78 -4.02
C LEU A 110 -13.40 14.26 -3.69
N GLU A 111 -14.52 14.80 -4.15
CA GLU A 111 -14.94 16.16 -3.79
C GLU A 111 -15.21 16.28 -2.29
N TYR A 112 -15.89 15.31 -1.69
CA TYR A 112 -16.14 15.28 -0.25
C TYR A 112 -14.85 15.26 0.56
N VAL A 113 -13.91 14.40 0.17
CA VAL A 113 -12.60 14.24 0.79
C VAL A 113 -11.80 15.53 0.78
N ALA A 114 -11.82 16.26 -0.35
CA ALA A 114 -11.11 17.52 -0.50
C ALA A 114 -11.64 18.63 0.41
N VAL A 115 -12.94 18.59 0.75
CA VAL A 115 -13.60 19.61 1.59
C VAL A 115 -13.43 19.33 3.08
N GLU A 116 -13.44 18.08 3.49
CA GLU A 116 -13.51 17.67 4.91
C GLU A 116 -12.17 17.66 5.66
N GLY A 117 -11.05 17.99 4.99
CA GLY A 117 -9.75 18.14 5.64
C GLY A 117 -9.11 16.81 6.06
N TYR A 118 -9.30 15.77 5.26
CA TYR A 118 -8.55 14.53 5.41
C TYR A 118 -7.10 14.71 4.93
N ALA A 119 -6.17 13.98 5.55
CA ALA A 119 -4.75 14.04 5.21
C ALA A 119 -4.23 12.77 4.53
N ARG A 120 -4.89 11.62 4.80
CA ARG A 120 -4.47 10.31 4.32
C ARG A 120 -5.55 9.64 3.52
N LEU A 121 -5.15 8.91 2.47
CA LEU A 121 -6.07 8.09 1.69
C LEU A 121 -5.43 6.72 1.41
N VAL A 122 -6.22 5.68 1.50
CA VAL A 122 -5.91 4.32 1.03
C VAL A 122 -6.95 3.92 -0.01
N MET A 123 -6.50 3.31 -1.11
CA MET A 123 -7.37 2.64 -2.08
C MET A 123 -6.96 1.16 -2.18
N ASP A 124 -7.84 0.26 -1.77
CA ASP A 124 -7.64 -1.19 -1.79
C ASP A 124 -8.80 -1.90 -2.53
N SER A 125 -8.61 -2.46 -3.73
CA SER A 125 -7.38 -2.42 -4.49
C SER A 125 -7.51 -1.54 -5.75
N PHE A 126 -6.43 -0.90 -6.09
CA PHE A 126 -6.31 -0.16 -7.34
C PHE A 126 -6.43 -1.05 -8.57
N THR A 127 -6.06 -2.33 -8.44
CA THR A 127 -6.23 -3.34 -9.48
C THR A 127 -7.71 -3.51 -9.82
N MET A 128 -8.58 -3.66 -8.82
CA MET A 128 -10.04 -3.74 -9.03
C MET A 128 -10.61 -2.47 -9.64
N PHE A 129 -10.19 -1.30 -9.16
CA PHE A 129 -10.58 -0.01 -9.74
C PHE A 129 -10.28 0.04 -11.24
N SER A 130 -9.13 -0.48 -11.68
CA SER A 130 -8.73 -0.46 -13.09
C SER A 130 -9.64 -1.28 -14.02
N MET A 131 -10.42 -2.23 -13.45
CA MET A 131 -11.34 -3.10 -14.22
C MET A 131 -12.65 -2.39 -14.65
N PHE A 132 -12.93 -1.19 -14.12
CA PHE A 132 -14.12 -0.42 -14.50
C PHE A 132 -13.99 0.29 -15.85
N PHE A 133 -12.83 0.22 -16.49
CA PHE A 133 -12.57 0.89 -17.77
C PHE A 133 -12.53 -0.13 -18.92
N GLU A 134 -13.29 0.13 -19.98
CA GLU A 134 -13.40 -0.77 -21.13
C GLU A 134 -12.13 -0.77 -21.98
N THR A 135 -11.40 0.36 -22.02
CA THR A 135 -10.20 0.52 -22.81
C THR A 135 -9.00 0.98 -21.99
N GLU A 136 -7.82 0.54 -22.37
CA GLU A 136 -6.57 0.97 -21.75
C GLU A 136 -6.37 2.51 -21.84
N ARG A 137 -6.86 3.13 -22.93
CA ARG A 137 -6.78 4.58 -23.08
C ARG A 137 -7.66 5.32 -22.08
N GLU A 138 -8.87 4.87 -21.83
CA GLU A 138 -9.76 5.42 -20.81
C GLU A 138 -9.16 5.25 -19.43
N ARG A 139 -8.75 4.01 -19.10
CA ARG A 139 -8.04 3.70 -17.87
C ARG A 139 -6.89 4.69 -17.62
N ARG A 140 -5.99 4.84 -18.59
CA ARG A 140 -4.85 5.75 -18.47
C ARG A 140 -5.27 7.20 -18.26
N THR A 141 -6.27 7.69 -19.00
CA THR A 141 -6.75 9.06 -18.89
C THR A 141 -7.36 9.33 -17.52
N TYR A 142 -8.16 8.38 -17.04
CA TYR A 142 -8.80 8.50 -15.74
C TYR A 142 -7.78 8.42 -14.58
N LEU A 143 -6.81 7.52 -14.68
CA LEU A 143 -5.75 7.38 -13.68
C LEU A 143 -4.89 8.64 -13.55
N LEU A 144 -4.53 9.25 -14.68
CA LEU A 144 -3.81 10.53 -14.66
C LEU A 144 -4.63 11.59 -13.91
N ARG A 145 -5.91 11.74 -14.29
CA ARG A 145 -6.82 12.69 -13.64
C ARG A 145 -6.99 12.39 -12.15
N PHE A 146 -7.13 11.12 -11.79
CA PHE A 146 -7.28 10.69 -10.40
C PHE A 146 -6.07 11.06 -9.54
N VAL A 147 -4.86 10.73 -10.01
CA VAL A 147 -3.62 11.08 -9.30
C VAL A 147 -3.45 12.60 -9.17
N ASP A 148 -3.85 13.37 -10.18
CA ASP A 148 -3.83 14.83 -10.12
C ASP A 148 -4.82 15.35 -9.06
N ILE A 149 -6.04 14.81 -9.00
CA ILE A 149 -7.04 15.17 -7.98
C ILE A 149 -6.52 14.86 -6.57
N LEU A 150 -5.92 13.69 -6.35
CA LEU A 150 -5.34 13.34 -5.05
C LEU A 150 -4.28 14.37 -4.60
N LYS A 151 -3.43 14.79 -5.51
CA LYS A 151 -2.39 15.80 -5.23
C LYS A 151 -2.96 17.18 -4.95
N GLU A 152 -3.95 17.60 -5.73
CA GLU A 152 -4.64 18.90 -5.55
C GLU A 152 -5.43 18.94 -4.24
N SER A 153 -5.99 17.81 -3.82
CA SER A 153 -6.70 17.68 -2.55
C SER A 153 -5.79 17.66 -1.31
N GLY A 154 -4.47 17.64 -1.50
CA GLY A 154 -3.51 17.64 -0.39
C GLY A 154 -3.38 16.29 0.34
N LEU A 155 -3.84 15.21 -0.28
CA LEU A 155 -3.81 13.87 0.30
C LEU A 155 -2.47 13.18 0.08
N THR A 156 -1.94 12.54 1.12
CA THR A 156 -0.87 11.55 0.99
C THR A 156 -1.50 10.17 0.87
N SER A 157 -1.33 9.52 -0.29
CA SER A 157 -2.17 8.40 -0.68
C SER A 157 -1.39 7.12 -0.90
N LEU A 158 -1.93 5.98 -0.42
CA LEU A 158 -1.46 4.64 -0.74
C LEU A 158 -2.44 3.96 -1.70
N LEU A 159 -1.93 3.50 -2.84
CA LEU A 159 -2.68 2.74 -3.83
C LEU A 159 -2.21 1.29 -3.80
N ILE A 160 -3.09 0.38 -3.42
CA ILE A 160 -2.77 -1.03 -3.28
C ILE A 160 -2.96 -1.73 -4.62
N ALA A 161 -1.93 -2.39 -5.11
CA ALA A 161 -1.98 -3.14 -6.36
C ALA A 161 -1.54 -4.59 -6.18
N GLU A 162 -2.27 -5.49 -6.81
CA GLU A 162 -1.84 -6.86 -6.98
C GLU A 162 -0.85 -6.92 -8.15
N GLN A 163 0.41 -6.85 -7.82
CA GLN A 163 1.49 -6.98 -8.80
C GLN A 163 2.39 -8.14 -8.39
N GLY A 164 2.65 -9.02 -9.34
CA GLY A 164 3.60 -10.11 -9.16
C GLY A 164 5.01 -9.55 -8.98
N ALA A 165 5.38 -9.29 -7.74
CA ALA A 165 6.75 -8.99 -7.39
C ALA A 165 7.53 -10.31 -7.28
N ILE A 166 7.91 -10.89 -8.40
CA ILE A 166 8.87 -11.97 -8.44
C ILE A 166 10.23 -11.32 -8.65
N PHE A 167 10.99 -11.22 -7.58
CA PHE A 167 12.37 -10.76 -7.68
C PHE A 167 13.18 -11.73 -8.59
N PRO A 168 13.96 -11.25 -9.62
CA PRO A 168 14.26 -9.87 -9.95
C PRO A 168 13.30 -9.20 -10.97
N GLU A 169 12.30 -9.91 -11.47
CA GLU A 169 11.39 -9.40 -12.50
C GLU A 169 10.15 -8.77 -11.86
N THR A 170 10.08 -7.45 -11.83
CA THR A 170 8.87 -6.72 -11.48
C THR A 170 8.13 -6.40 -12.78
N GLU A 171 6.89 -6.84 -12.91
CA GLU A 171 6.03 -6.35 -13.97
C GLU A 171 5.82 -4.85 -13.76
N ILE A 172 6.24 -4.06 -14.75
CA ILE A 172 6.13 -2.60 -14.68
C ILE A 172 4.87 -2.20 -15.44
N ASP A 173 3.83 -1.90 -14.69
CA ASP A 173 2.57 -1.39 -15.23
C ASP A 173 2.56 0.15 -15.30
N LEU A 174 1.51 0.68 -15.91
CA LEU A 174 1.31 2.12 -16.06
C LEU A 174 1.31 2.84 -14.71
N GLU A 175 0.75 2.21 -13.70
CA GLU A 175 0.62 2.70 -12.33
C GLU A 175 1.98 3.06 -11.72
N ASN A 176 2.99 2.25 -11.99
CA ASN A 176 4.36 2.47 -11.49
C ASN A 176 4.96 3.79 -12.00
N PHE A 177 4.54 4.24 -13.18
CA PHE A 177 5.03 5.51 -13.75
C PHE A 177 4.26 6.72 -13.22
N LEU A 178 2.98 6.56 -12.90
CA LEU A 178 2.10 7.64 -12.49
C LEU A 178 2.30 8.05 -11.03
N THR A 179 2.64 7.10 -10.18
CA THR A 179 2.86 7.30 -8.74
C THR A 179 4.19 8.00 -8.45
N ASP A 180 4.27 8.69 -7.32
CA ASP A 180 5.49 9.34 -6.85
C ASP A 180 6.46 8.36 -6.18
N GLY A 181 5.92 7.29 -5.58
CA GLY A 181 6.68 6.21 -4.96
C GLY A 181 6.12 4.83 -5.28
N ASN A 182 6.98 3.81 -5.20
CA ASN A 182 6.61 2.40 -5.34
C ASN A 182 7.32 1.62 -4.24
N ILE A 183 6.54 0.99 -3.38
CA ILE A 183 6.97 0.09 -2.31
C ILE A 183 6.42 -1.29 -2.60
N TYR A 184 7.24 -2.32 -2.49
CA TYR A 184 6.84 -3.69 -2.75
C TYR A 184 6.96 -4.56 -1.52
N LEU A 185 5.97 -5.41 -1.33
CA LEU A 185 5.95 -6.45 -0.32
C LEU A 185 6.04 -7.82 -1.01
N ALA A 186 6.92 -8.68 -0.51
CA ALA A 186 7.06 -10.03 -1.01
C ALA A 186 7.06 -11.06 0.12
N GLN A 187 6.67 -12.28 -0.23
CA GLN A 187 6.84 -13.44 0.64
C GLN A 187 7.58 -14.54 -0.13
N ILE A 188 8.60 -15.10 0.50
CA ILE A 188 9.44 -16.14 -0.08
C ILE A 188 9.34 -17.37 0.81
N PRO A 189 8.74 -18.46 0.32
CA PRO A 189 8.71 -19.74 1.06
C PRO A 189 10.14 -20.28 1.20
N THR A 190 10.47 -20.71 2.40
CA THR A 190 11.67 -21.50 2.68
C THR A 190 11.26 -22.94 3.06
N ASN A 191 12.21 -23.82 3.35
CA ASN A 191 11.91 -25.21 3.66
C ASN A 191 10.99 -25.41 4.88
N ALA A 192 10.90 -24.44 5.79
CA ALA A 192 10.15 -24.54 7.03
C ALA A 192 9.21 -23.36 7.30
N ASP A 193 9.51 -22.19 6.70
CA ASP A 193 8.86 -20.92 7.02
C ASP A 193 8.57 -20.11 5.75
N VAL A 194 7.84 -19.00 5.93
CA VAL A 194 7.61 -17.99 4.89
C VAL A 194 8.22 -16.67 5.37
N ASN A 195 9.33 -16.29 4.73
CA ASN A 195 9.96 -15.00 5.02
C ASN A 195 9.28 -13.88 4.23
N ARG A 196 9.08 -12.74 4.87
CA ARG A 196 8.51 -11.55 4.25
C ARG A 196 9.54 -10.46 4.12
N TYR A 197 9.42 -9.69 3.05
CA TYR A 197 10.35 -8.62 2.70
C TYR A 197 9.61 -7.41 2.19
N VAL A 198 10.23 -6.23 2.41
CA VAL A 198 9.80 -4.95 1.84
C VAL A 198 10.99 -4.26 1.20
N TRP A 199 10.76 -3.54 0.10
CA TRP A 199 11.75 -2.64 -0.49
C TRP A 199 11.08 -1.46 -1.17
N VAL A 200 11.82 -0.37 -1.26
CA VAL A 200 11.41 0.85 -1.95
C VAL A 200 12.08 0.85 -3.32
N ALA A 201 11.31 0.69 -4.39
CA ALA A 201 11.84 0.71 -5.75
C ALA A 201 11.96 2.12 -6.32
N LYS A 202 11.15 3.05 -5.81
CA LYS A 202 11.10 4.43 -6.28
C LYS A 202 10.49 5.32 -5.19
N MET A 203 11.08 6.51 -5.02
CA MET A 203 10.47 7.57 -4.24
C MET A 203 10.95 8.93 -4.76
N ARG A 204 10.03 9.74 -5.28
CA ARG A 204 10.34 11.07 -5.81
C ARG A 204 10.49 12.08 -4.68
N LYS A 205 11.32 13.10 -4.90
CA LYS A 205 11.52 14.27 -4.02
C LYS A 205 12.18 13.99 -2.67
N GLN A 206 12.60 12.76 -2.39
CA GLN A 206 13.28 12.38 -1.15
C GLN A 206 14.30 11.26 -1.41
N ASN A 207 15.23 11.09 -0.48
CA ASN A 207 16.11 9.93 -0.44
C ASN A 207 15.40 8.79 0.30
N PHE A 208 15.83 7.57 0.04
CA PHE A 208 15.38 6.35 0.71
C PHE A 208 16.50 5.30 0.63
N ASP A 209 16.43 4.31 1.49
CA ASP A 209 17.37 3.20 1.47
C ASP A 209 16.93 2.17 0.43
N ASN A 210 17.82 1.91 -0.55
CA ASN A 210 17.54 1.06 -1.70
C ASN A 210 18.04 -0.38 -1.46
N GLU A 211 17.55 -0.97 -0.38
CA GLU A 211 17.86 -2.35 0.03
C GLU A 211 16.55 -3.14 0.19
N VAL A 212 16.67 -4.46 0.32
CA VAL A 212 15.54 -5.34 0.65
C VAL A 212 15.60 -5.63 2.14
N PHE A 213 14.54 -5.29 2.85
CA PHE A 213 14.48 -5.41 4.30
C PHE A 213 13.54 -6.55 4.71
N PRO A 214 13.93 -7.39 5.66
CA PRO A 214 13.01 -8.34 6.29
C PRO A 214 11.89 -7.60 7.01
N MET A 215 10.70 -8.20 7.03
CA MET A 215 9.55 -7.69 7.77
C MET A 215 8.75 -8.82 8.40
N ASP A 216 8.06 -8.52 9.48
CA ASP A 216 7.10 -9.42 10.12
C ASP A 216 5.72 -8.78 10.24
N ILE A 217 4.71 -9.65 10.34
CA ILE A 217 3.33 -9.27 10.62
C ILE A 217 2.94 -9.92 11.96
N GLY A 218 2.58 -9.08 12.92
CA GLY A 218 2.21 -9.52 14.25
C GLY A 218 1.09 -8.68 14.87
N GLN A 219 0.94 -8.79 16.18
CA GLN A 219 0.09 -7.88 16.96
C GLN A 219 0.69 -6.47 16.87
N GLY A 220 -0.13 -5.50 16.48
CA GLY A 220 0.30 -4.14 16.19
C GLY A 220 0.67 -3.88 14.74
N GLY A 221 0.50 -4.86 13.85
CA GLY A 221 0.68 -4.70 12.40
C GLY A 221 2.04 -5.17 11.88
N ILE A 222 2.61 -4.41 10.98
CA ILE A 222 3.89 -4.69 10.30
C ILE A 222 5.03 -4.00 11.04
N SER A 223 6.15 -4.74 11.16
CA SER A 223 7.44 -4.20 11.60
C SER A 223 8.51 -4.53 10.57
N VAL A 224 9.35 -3.55 10.22
CA VAL A 224 10.44 -3.67 9.25
C VAL A 224 11.78 -3.64 10.00
N TYR A 225 12.66 -4.58 9.69
CA TYR A 225 13.98 -4.70 10.33
C TYR A 225 15.05 -3.98 9.49
N ASN A 226 15.18 -2.69 9.69
CA ASN A 226 16.12 -1.84 8.97
C ASN A 226 17.60 -2.03 9.40
N ASP A 227 17.86 -2.58 10.58
CA ASP A 227 19.20 -2.91 11.07
C ASP A 227 19.79 -4.19 10.47
N ALA A 228 18.98 -4.98 9.76
CA ALA A 228 19.38 -6.22 9.09
C ALA A 228 20.13 -5.94 7.77
N ALA A 229 20.98 -4.92 7.76
CA ALA A 229 21.77 -4.53 6.58
C ALA A 229 22.56 -5.72 6.05
N GLY A 230 22.27 -6.12 4.81
CA GLY A 230 23.06 -7.09 4.07
C GLY A 230 22.47 -8.49 3.92
N PHE A 231 21.13 -8.64 3.95
CA PHE A 231 20.56 -9.90 3.48
C PHE A 231 20.80 -10.05 1.97
N SER A 232 21.87 -10.76 1.62
CA SER A 232 22.14 -11.11 0.23
C SER A 232 21.14 -12.18 -0.22
N LEU A 233 20.15 -11.80 -1.02
CA LEU A 233 19.26 -12.75 -1.72
C LEU A 233 20.07 -13.75 -2.60
N MET A 234 21.34 -13.47 -2.85
CA MET A 234 22.24 -14.37 -3.58
C MET A 234 22.67 -15.60 -2.77
N GLU A 235 22.63 -15.55 -1.43
CA GLU A 235 22.98 -16.76 -0.63
C GLU A 235 21.87 -17.81 -0.64
N SER A 236 20.63 -17.45 -1.03
CA SER A 236 19.54 -18.43 -1.18
C SER A 236 19.48 -19.10 -2.56
N SER A 237 20.24 -18.62 -3.56
CA SER A 237 20.27 -19.20 -4.91
C SER A 237 21.28 -20.32 -5.09
N ASP A 238 22.22 -20.51 -4.17
CA ASP A 238 23.20 -21.61 -4.23
C ASP A 238 22.60 -23.00 -3.99
N GLY A 239 21.31 -23.10 -3.69
CA GLY A 239 20.60 -24.38 -3.53
C GLY A 239 20.05 -24.99 -4.83
N TRP A 240 20.18 -24.33 -5.99
CA TRP A 240 19.60 -24.79 -7.28
C TRP A 240 20.64 -25.21 -8.31
N GLU A 241 21.93 -25.33 -7.96
CA GLU A 241 22.92 -25.94 -8.86
C GLU A 241 22.98 -27.47 -8.72
N ARG A 242 22.32 -28.08 -9.70
CA ARG A 242 22.71 -29.32 -10.40
C ARG A 242 23.05 -30.57 -9.56
N ASP A 243 22.08 -31.38 -9.38
CA ASP A 243 22.28 -32.83 -9.50
C ASP A 243 21.74 -33.28 -10.87
N GLY A 244 22.62 -33.34 -11.85
CA GLY A 244 22.33 -33.71 -13.25
C GLY A 244 23.58 -34.19 -13.98
N GLY A 245 24.45 -34.88 -13.29
CA GLY A 245 25.55 -35.65 -13.87
C GLY A 245 25.32 -37.14 -13.71
N GLY A 246 24.63 -37.77 -14.65
CA GLY A 246 24.62 -39.20 -14.85
C GLY A 246 25.26 -39.56 -16.18
N PRO A 247 26.23 -40.51 -16.23
CA PRO A 247 26.84 -40.91 -17.49
C PRO A 247 25.94 -41.92 -18.21
N PHE A 248 25.80 -41.74 -19.52
CA PHE A 248 25.76 -42.70 -20.64
C PHE A 248 24.99 -42.08 -21.79
#